data_463d45afd181ddfeba698320ccc99589
#
_entry.id   463d45afd181ddfeba698320ccc99589
#
_cell.length_a   1.000
_cell.length_b   1.000
_cell.length_c   1.000
_cell.angle_alpha   90.00
_cell.angle_beta   90.00
_cell.angle_gamma   90.00
#
_symmetry.space_group_name_H-M   'P 1'
#
loop_
_entity.id
_entity.type
_entity.pdbx_description
1 polymer ?
#
loop_
_entity_poly.entity_id
_entity_poly.type
_entity_poly.pdbx_seq_one_letter_code
_entity_poly.pdbx_strand_id
1 'polypeptide(L)'
;PWNSLENDEFLMKLRAVAKNKNGALSPTIAGLLFFGEAYHITEILPNYFLDYREECDDKAIRWLFRIHSNEGDWSGNIYDFFCKVRTRMDDEVAVPFVNRRDGYRIDRVDVHDALEEALANALAHANYYGRRGILVVKKGKELSISNPGTIRVTKEEFYAGGNSDPRNPNILKMFGFVNVG
;
A
#
# COMPACT_ATOMS: atom_id res chain seq x y z
N PRO A 1 -5.53 5.70 -26.10
CA PRO A 1 -5.85 5.60 -24.66
C PRO A 1 -5.86 4.14 -24.24
N TRP A 2 -5.47 3.87 -22.99
CA TRP A 2 -5.33 2.50 -22.49
C TRP A 2 -6.66 1.77 -22.34
N ASN A 3 -7.77 2.50 -22.26
CA ASN A 3 -9.14 1.94 -22.12
C ASN A 3 -9.62 1.12 -23.33
N SER A 4 -8.90 1.15 -24.46
CA SER A 4 -9.21 0.37 -25.67
C SER A 4 -8.30 -0.85 -25.85
N LEU A 5 -7.44 -1.14 -24.86
CA LEU A 5 -6.54 -2.29 -24.94
C LEU A 5 -7.25 -3.57 -24.51
N GLU A 6 -6.88 -4.69 -25.11
CA GLU A 6 -7.21 -6.01 -24.60
C GLU A 6 -6.56 -6.24 -23.23
N ASN A 7 -7.18 -7.06 -22.38
CA ASN A 7 -6.75 -7.29 -21.00
C ASN A 7 -5.27 -7.72 -20.91
N ASP A 8 -4.82 -8.62 -21.78
CA ASP A 8 -3.44 -9.11 -21.77
C ASP A 8 -2.44 -8.00 -22.11
N GLU A 9 -2.77 -7.17 -23.09
CA GLU A 9 -1.94 -6.04 -23.50
C GLU A 9 -1.89 -4.98 -22.39
N PHE A 10 -3.03 -4.69 -21.76
CA PHE A 10 -3.12 -3.79 -20.63
C PHE A 10 -2.24 -4.28 -19.46
N LEU A 11 -2.37 -5.54 -19.06
CA LEU A 11 -1.57 -6.12 -17.98
C LEU A 11 -0.06 -6.15 -18.30
N MET A 12 0.32 -6.39 -19.57
CA MET A 12 1.71 -6.29 -20.01
C MET A 12 2.24 -4.85 -19.90
N LYS A 13 1.44 -3.85 -20.30
CA LYS A 13 1.83 -2.44 -20.17
C LYS A 13 1.95 -1.97 -18.73
N LEU A 14 1.13 -2.51 -17.85
CA LEU A 14 1.25 -2.33 -16.40
C LEU A 14 2.46 -3.03 -15.79
N ARG A 15 3.11 -3.94 -16.53
CA ARG A 15 4.13 -4.84 -16.00
C ARG A 15 3.61 -5.80 -14.92
N ALA A 16 2.30 -6.05 -14.89
CA ALA A 16 1.70 -7.07 -14.03
C ALA A 16 1.98 -8.48 -14.54
N VAL A 17 2.02 -8.65 -15.87
CA VAL A 17 2.42 -9.89 -16.53
C VAL A 17 3.54 -9.66 -17.53
N ALA A 18 4.29 -10.70 -17.85
CA ALA A 18 5.32 -10.73 -18.88
C ALA A 18 5.30 -12.07 -19.61
N LYS A 19 5.82 -12.11 -20.84
CA LYS A 19 6.02 -13.37 -21.56
C LYS A 19 7.22 -14.11 -20.95
N ASN A 20 6.99 -15.35 -20.57
CA ASN A 20 8.05 -16.27 -20.11
C ASN A 20 8.90 -16.78 -21.30
N LYS A 21 9.88 -17.62 -21.04
CA LYS A 21 10.78 -18.20 -22.06
C LYS A 21 10.06 -18.98 -23.14
N ASN A 22 8.86 -19.48 -22.85
CA ASN A 22 8.02 -20.27 -23.78
C ASN A 22 7.01 -19.39 -24.52
N GLY A 23 7.04 -18.06 -24.33
CA GLY A 23 6.12 -17.11 -24.93
C GLY A 23 4.75 -17.01 -24.21
N ALA A 24 4.50 -17.80 -23.19
CA ALA A 24 3.27 -17.73 -22.40
C ALA A 24 3.30 -16.54 -21.43
N LEU A 25 2.15 -15.93 -21.20
CA LEU A 25 1.99 -14.88 -20.18
C LEU A 25 2.12 -15.48 -18.79
N SER A 26 2.91 -14.84 -17.97
CA SER A 26 3.11 -15.22 -16.56
C SER A 26 3.13 -13.96 -15.69
N PRO A 27 2.62 -14.02 -14.45
CA PRO A 27 2.71 -12.90 -13.52
C PRO A 27 4.16 -12.48 -13.29
N THR A 28 4.40 -11.19 -13.24
CA THR A 28 5.65 -10.66 -12.67
C THR A 28 5.55 -10.69 -11.14
N ILE A 29 6.67 -10.51 -10.43
CA ILE A 29 6.63 -10.36 -8.96
C ILE A 29 5.71 -9.19 -8.56
N ALA A 30 5.77 -8.08 -9.28
CA ALA A 30 4.90 -6.93 -9.01
C ALA A 30 3.41 -7.26 -9.25
N GLY A 31 3.10 -7.95 -10.35
CA GLY A 31 1.73 -8.37 -10.64
C GLY A 31 1.20 -9.41 -9.63
N LEU A 32 2.06 -10.34 -9.22
CA LEU A 32 1.72 -11.33 -8.20
C LEU A 32 1.44 -10.66 -6.85
N LEU A 33 2.29 -9.74 -6.42
CA LEU A 33 2.11 -8.98 -5.18
C LEU A 33 0.84 -8.12 -5.22
N PHE A 34 0.52 -7.53 -6.37
CA PHE A 34 -0.56 -6.56 -6.49
C PHE A 34 -1.93 -7.22 -6.68
N PHE A 35 -2.02 -8.35 -7.40
CA PHE A 35 -3.29 -9.00 -7.79
C PHE A 35 -3.39 -10.48 -7.42
N GLY A 36 -2.32 -11.09 -6.91
CA GLY A 36 -2.28 -12.52 -6.62
C GLY A 36 -2.99 -12.88 -5.32
N GLU A 37 -3.05 -14.19 -5.06
CA GLU A 37 -3.51 -14.73 -3.79
C GLU A 37 -2.35 -14.91 -2.82
N ALA A 38 -2.56 -14.69 -1.52
CA ALA A 38 -1.52 -14.74 -0.49
C ALA A 38 -0.71 -16.06 -0.50
N TYR A 39 -1.37 -17.19 -0.76
CA TYR A 39 -0.68 -18.49 -0.81
C TYR A 39 0.29 -18.58 -1.98
N HIS A 40 -0.03 -18.04 -3.15
CA HIS A 40 0.91 -17.96 -4.27
C HIS A 40 2.05 -16.96 -4.02
N ILE A 41 1.71 -15.83 -3.35
CA ILE A 41 2.73 -14.83 -2.99
C ILE A 41 3.74 -15.45 -2.02
N THR A 42 3.28 -16.18 -1.02
CA THR A 42 4.13 -16.78 0.02
C THR A 42 4.95 -17.98 -0.48
N GLU A 43 4.57 -18.64 -1.58
CA GLU A 43 5.43 -19.62 -2.26
C GLU A 43 6.75 -19.00 -2.73
N ILE A 44 6.71 -17.73 -3.20
CA ILE A 44 7.89 -17.01 -3.74
C ILE A 44 8.52 -16.12 -2.66
N LEU A 45 7.71 -15.50 -1.82
CA LEU A 45 8.08 -14.56 -0.77
C LEU A 45 7.59 -15.05 0.59
N PRO A 46 8.28 -16.04 1.22
CA PRO A 46 7.77 -16.73 2.41
C PRO A 46 7.52 -15.83 3.62
N ASN A 47 8.16 -14.67 3.68
CA ASN A 47 7.98 -13.70 4.76
C ASN A 47 7.00 -12.57 4.41
N TYR A 48 6.30 -12.68 3.28
CA TYR A 48 5.29 -11.71 2.90
C TYR A 48 4.21 -11.63 3.97
N PHE A 49 3.95 -10.42 4.47
CA PHE A 49 2.94 -10.18 5.47
C PHE A 49 2.50 -8.72 5.46
N LEU A 50 1.20 -8.49 5.39
CA LEU A 50 0.56 -7.19 5.53
C LEU A 50 -0.32 -7.24 6.77
N ASP A 51 -0.26 -6.21 7.62
CA ASP A 51 -0.97 -6.16 8.90
C ASP A 51 -1.43 -4.73 9.17
N TYR A 52 -2.74 -4.55 9.34
CA TYR A 52 -3.36 -3.32 9.83
C TYR A 52 -4.00 -3.60 11.18
N ARG A 53 -3.80 -2.73 12.15
CA ARG A 53 -4.34 -2.85 13.49
C ARG A 53 -4.89 -1.53 13.99
N GLU A 54 -6.00 -1.62 14.72
CA GLU A 54 -6.50 -0.54 15.55
C GLU A 54 -6.26 -0.88 17.01
N GLU A 55 -5.52 -0.03 17.71
CA GLU A 55 -5.15 -0.22 19.11
C GLU A 55 -5.84 0.83 19.99
N CYS A 56 -6.04 0.49 21.25
CA CYS A 56 -6.51 1.41 22.29
C CYS A 56 -5.49 1.52 23.43
N ASP A 57 -5.80 2.38 24.41
CA ASP A 57 -4.91 2.56 25.57
C ASP A 57 -5.01 1.43 26.60
N ASP A 58 -6.07 0.63 26.55
CA ASP A 58 -6.22 -0.52 27.43
C ASP A 58 -5.27 -1.65 27.01
N LYS A 59 -4.24 -1.88 27.82
CA LYS A 59 -3.23 -2.92 27.60
C LYS A 59 -3.76 -4.35 27.68
N ALA A 60 -4.96 -4.56 28.24
CA ALA A 60 -5.61 -5.86 28.26
C ALA A 60 -6.21 -6.22 26.91
N ILE A 61 -6.47 -5.21 26.05
CA ILE A 61 -7.01 -5.38 24.72
C ILE A 61 -5.84 -5.30 23.73
N ARG A 62 -5.58 -6.40 23.04
CA ARG A 62 -4.46 -6.46 22.09
C ARG A 62 -4.69 -5.62 20.83
N TRP A 63 -5.92 -5.57 20.31
CA TRP A 63 -6.38 -4.72 19.21
C TRP A 63 -7.92 -4.65 19.23
N LEU A 64 -8.47 -3.52 18.78
CA LEU A 64 -9.92 -3.34 18.60
C LEU A 64 -10.37 -3.93 17.26
N PHE A 65 -9.51 -3.82 16.24
CA PHE A 65 -9.75 -4.31 14.89
C PHE A 65 -8.43 -4.71 14.24
N ARG A 66 -8.46 -5.67 13.32
CA ARG A 66 -7.27 -6.12 12.58
C ARG A 66 -7.64 -6.64 11.20
N ILE A 67 -6.78 -6.37 10.22
CA ILE A 67 -6.78 -6.96 8.86
C ILE A 67 -5.38 -7.47 8.60
N HIS A 68 -5.21 -8.71 8.18
CA HIS A 68 -3.89 -9.23 7.79
C HIS A 68 -3.94 -10.20 6.62
N SER A 69 -2.85 -10.30 5.86
CA SER A 69 -2.78 -11.06 4.60
C SER A 69 -2.99 -12.57 4.74
N ASN A 70 -2.96 -13.12 5.96
CA ASN A 70 -3.11 -14.57 6.22
C ASN A 70 -4.48 -14.92 6.84
N GLU A 71 -5.50 -14.07 6.68
CA GLU A 71 -6.86 -14.36 7.19
C GLU A 71 -7.56 -15.48 6.41
N GLY A 72 -7.31 -15.55 5.09
CA GLY A 72 -7.86 -16.59 4.23
C GLY A 72 -9.28 -16.32 3.71
N ASP A 73 -9.91 -15.20 4.09
CA ASP A 73 -11.23 -14.76 3.64
C ASP A 73 -11.17 -13.70 2.53
N TRP A 74 -9.97 -13.26 2.16
CA TRP A 74 -9.68 -12.33 1.08
C TRP A 74 -8.32 -12.68 0.43
N SER A 75 -8.00 -12.07 -0.71
CA SER A 75 -6.81 -12.39 -1.50
C SER A 75 -5.47 -12.27 -0.75
N GLY A 76 -5.39 -11.38 0.23
CA GLY A 76 -4.16 -11.07 0.95
C GLY A 76 -3.14 -10.27 0.14
N ASN A 77 -3.46 -9.79 -1.06
CA ASN A 77 -2.57 -9.01 -1.93
C ASN A 77 -2.51 -7.53 -1.53
N ILE A 78 -1.59 -6.80 -2.17
CA ILE A 78 -1.36 -5.37 -1.91
C ILE A 78 -2.58 -4.51 -2.24
N TYR A 79 -3.23 -4.75 -3.37
CA TYR A 79 -4.34 -3.93 -3.84
C TYR A 79 -5.56 -4.04 -2.92
N ASP A 80 -5.96 -5.27 -2.59
CA ASP A 80 -7.09 -5.49 -1.71
C ASP A 80 -6.81 -5.02 -0.28
N PHE A 81 -5.56 -5.19 0.20
CA PHE A 81 -5.12 -4.63 1.48
C PHE A 81 -5.27 -3.11 1.49
N PHE A 82 -4.76 -2.45 0.45
CA PHE A 82 -4.89 -1.00 0.29
C PHE A 82 -6.36 -0.56 0.33
N CYS A 83 -7.23 -1.20 -0.46
CA CYS A 83 -8.66 -0.88 -0.50
C CYS A 83 -9.34 -1.08 0.87
N LYS A 84 -9.07 -2.20 1.55
CA LYS A 84 -9.63 -2.50 2.88
C LYS A 84 -9.19 -1.48 3.94
N VAL A 85 -7.90 -1.15 3.98
CA VAL A 85 -7.36 -0.17 4.93
C VAL A 85 -7.89 1.23 4.64
N ARG A 86 -7.95 1.64 3.37
CA ARG A 86 -8.53 2.90 2.93
C ARG A 86 -9.97 3.04 3.39
N THR A 87 -10.83 2.07 3.07
CA THR A 87 -12.23 2.07 3.48
C THR A 87 -12.36 2.19 5.00
N ARG A 88 -11.52 1.47 5.75
CA ARG A 88 -11.56 1.52 7.21
C ARG A 88 -11.12 2.86 7.77
N MET A 89 -10.13 3.50 7.15
CA MET A 89 -9.70 4.86 7.52
C MET A 89 -10.77 5.90 7.21
N ASP A 90 -11.47 5.77 6.07
CA ASP A 90 -12.53 6.69 5.64
C ASP A 90 -13.71 6.73 6.61
N ASP A 91 -14.11 5.57 7.15
CA ASP A 91 -15.23 5.44 8.07
C ASP A 91 -14.97 6.15 9.43
N GLU A 92 -13.72 6.31 9.83
CA GLU A 92 -13.37 6.75 11.18
C GLU A 92 -12.69 8.12 11.25
N VAL A 93 -12.17 8.67 10.15
CA VAL A 93 -11.57 10.01 10.15
C VAL A 93 -12.67 11.08 10.11
N ALA A 94 -13.32 11.29 11.25
CA ALA A 94 -14.05 12.51 11.49
C ALA A 94 -13.02 13.65 11.64
N VAL A 95 -12.61 14.27 10.53
CA VAL A 95 -11.76 15.46 10.57
C VAL A 95 -12.61 16.60 11.16
N PRO A 96 -12.29 17.13 12.35
CA PRO A 96 -12.97 18.30 12.85
C PRO A 96 -12.73 19.45 11.87
N PHE A 97 -13.78 20.21 11.58
CA PHE A 97 -13.71 21.42 10.76
C PHE A 97 -12.82 22.44 11.50
N VAL A 98 -11.52 22.46 11.19
CA VAL A 98 -10.58 23.39 11.84
C VAL A 98 -10.27 24.52 10.89
N ASN A 99 -10.89 25.67 11.12
CA ASN A 99 -10.40 26.94 10.56
C ASN A 99 -9.11 27.32 11.31
N ARG A 100 -7.96 27.13 10.69
CA ARG A 100 -6.72 27.75 11.20
C ARG A 100 -6.80 29.27 11.02
N ARG A 101 -6.25 30.00 12.00
CA ARG A 101 -6.19 31.50 12.00
C ARG A 101 -5.37 32.07 10.83
N ASP A 102 -4.63 31.23 10.10
CA ASP A 102 -3.82 31.56 8.92
C ASP A 102 -4.58 31.43 7.58
N GLY A 103 -5.90 31.14 7.61
CA GLY A 103 -6.75 31.06 6.42
C GLY A 103 -6.61 29.77 5.62
N TYR A 104 -5.76 28.84 6.01
CA TYR A 104 -5.66 27.53 5.38
C TYR A 104 -6.75 26.60 5.90
N ARG A 105 -7.59 26.12 4.98
CA ARG A 105 -8.60 25.10 5.21
C ARG A 105 -7.94 23.74 5.01
N ILE A 106 -7.88 22.93 6.05
CA ILE A 106 -7.58 21.50 5.88
C ILE A 106 -8.94 20.84 5.66
N ASP A 107 -9.24 20.49 4.43
CA ASP A 107 -10.44 19.75 4.10
C ASP A 107 -10.23 18.25 4.40
N ARG A 108 -11.34 17.54 4.65
CA ARG A 108 -11.33 16.08 4.87
C ARG A 108 -10.62 15.37 3.72
N VAL A 109 -10.79 15.83 2.50
CA VAL A 109 -10.16 15.30 1.27
C VAL A 109 -8.65 15.34 1.38
N ASP A 110 -8.04 16.47 1.81
CA ASP A 110 -6.57 16.61 1.90
C ASP A 110 -5.93 15.58 2.85
N VAL A 111 -6.62 15.23 3.94
CA VAL A 111 -6.12 14.25 4.93
C VAL A 111 -6.24 12.83 4.37
N HIS A 112 -7.34 12.51 3.69
CA HIS A 112 -7.53 11.20 3.07
C HIS A 112 -6.51 10.96 1.96
N ASP A 113 -6.33 11.93 1.06
CA ASP A 113 -5.36 11.86 -0.03
C ASP A 113 -3.94 11.65 0.52
N ALA A 114 -3.56 12.38 1.57
CA ALA A 114 -2.25 12.22 2.20
C ALA A 114 -2.06 10.83 2.86
N LEU A 115 -3.12 10.25 3.45
CA LEU A 115 -3.08 8.91 4.05
C LEU A 115 -3.00 7.83 2.97
N GLU A 116 -3.76 7.97 1.88
CA GLU A 116 -3.71 7.06 0.73
C GLU A 116 -2.32 7.07 0.09
N GLU A 117 -1.77 8.26 -0.15
CA GLU A 117 -0.41 8.42 -0.68
C GLU A 117 0.64 7.79 0.25
N ALA A 118 0.55 8.04 1.56
CA ALA A 118 1.48 7.46 2.53
C ALA A 118 1.42 5.93 2.55
N LEU A 119 0.22 5.35 2.46
CA LEU A 119 0.02 3.91 2.41
C LEU A 119 0.57 3.33 1.10
N ALA A 120 0.22 3.91 -0.05
CA ALA A 120 0.72 3.49 -1.36
C ALA A 120 2.25 3.57 -1.43
N ASN A 121 2.84 4.65 -0.91
CA ASN A 121 4.29 4.82 -0.81
C ASN A 121 4.93 3.74 0.06
N ALA A 122 4.37 3.44 1.23
CA ALA A 122 4.89 2.38 2.10
C ALA A 122 4.88 1.01 1.39
N LEU A 123 3.79 0.69 0.68
CA LEU A 123 3.65 -0.53 -0.11
C LEU A 123 4.63 -0.58 -1.28
N ALA A 124 4.85 0.54 -1.99
CA ALA A 124 5.77 0.60 -3.12
C ALA A 124 7.26 0.60 -2.72
N HIS A 125 7.59 1.07 -1.52
CA HIS A 125 8.97 1.14 -1.02
C HIS A 125 9.41 -0.06 -0.16
N ALA A 126 8.51 -0.97 0.18
CA ALA A 126 8.80 -2.12 1.04
C ALA A 126 9.79 -3.11 0.41
N ASN A 127 10.64 -3.70 1.24
CA ASN A 127 11.49 -4.83 0.87
C ASN A 127 10.75 -6.15 1.15
N TYR A 128 10.03 -6.66 0.17
CA TYR A 128 9.28 -7.91 0.27
C TYR A 128 10.14 -9.17 0.39
N TYR A 129 11.45 -9.07 0.10
CA TYR A 129 12.42 -10.14 0.31
C TYR A 129 13.00 -10.16 1.73
N GLY A 130 12.60 -9.20 2.57
CA GLY A 130 13.02 -9.11 3.96
C GLY A 130 12.31 -10.12 4.87
N ARG A 131 12.65 -10.05 6.17
CA ARG A 131 12.04 -10.94 7.19
C ARG A 131 10.81 -10.34 7.88
N ARG A 132 10.51 -9.07 7.64
CA ARG A 132 9.39 -8.36 8.27
C ARG A 132 8.38 -7.97 7.23
N GLY A 133 7.10 -8.01 7.60
CA GLY A 133 6.00 -7.48 6.81
C GLY A 133 5.80 -5.99 7.00
N ILE A 134 4.78 -5.47 6.32
CA ILE A 134 4.31 -4.09 6.48
C ILE A 134 3.32 -4.07 7.64
N LEU A 135 3.47 -3.09 8.52
CA LEU A 135 2.59 -2.90 9.67
C LEU A 135 2.03 -1.47 9.65
N VAL A 136 0.71 -1.38 9.69
CA VAL A 136 -0.04 -0.14 9.83
C VAL A 136 -0.77 -0.19 11.16
N VAL A 137 -0.53 0.76 12.05
CA VAL A 137 -1.15 0.83 13.37
C VAL A 137 -1.86 2.17 13.51
N LYS A 138 -3.15 2.11 13.78
CA LYS A 138 -3.98 3.26 14.17
C LYS A 138 -4.23 3.20 15.66
N LYS A 139 -3.95 4.30 16.34
CA LYS A 139 -4.22 4.46 17.77
C LYS A 139 -4.80 5.84 18.04
N GLY A 140 -6.08 5.91 18.31
CA GLY A 140 -6.80 7.16 18.42
C GLY A 140 -6.70 7.97 17.11
N LYS A 141 -6.03 9.14 17.16
CA LYS A 141 -5.79 10.01 16.00
C LYS A 141 -4.42 9.81 15.35
N GLU A 142 -3.61 8.90 15.86
CA GLU A 142 -2.29 8.63 15.35
C GLU A 142 -2.32 7.43 14.40
N LEU A 143 -1.68 7.58 13.24
CA LEU A 143 -1.42 6.51 12.29
C LEU A 143 0.09 6.33 12.15
N SER A 144 0.56 5.12 12.37
CA SER A 144 1.95 4.72 12.18
C SER A 144 2.05 3.68 11.08
N ILE A 145 2.88 3.93 10.08
CA ILE A 145 3.13 3.00 8.97
C ILE A 145 4.60 2.59 9.02
N SER A 146 4.84 1.29 9.12
CA SER A 146 6.18 0.70 9.13
C SER A 146 6.32 -0.27 7.97
N ASN A 147 7.31 -0.05 7.12
CA ASN A 147 7.63 -0.95 6.02
C ASN A 147 9.09 -1.42 6.11
N PRO A 148 9.40 -2.68 5.73
CA PRO A 148 10.75 -3.21 5.78
C PRO A 148 11.61 -2.59 4.67
N GLY A 149 12.89 -2.39 5.00
CA GLY A 149 13.90 -1.84 4.09
C GLY A 149 14.57 -0.60 4.66
N THR A 150 15.59 -0.14 3.95
CA THR A 150 16.31 1.10 4.25
C THR A 150 15.88 2.21 3.31
N ILE A 151 15.96 3.45 3.73
CA ILE A 151 15.79 4.62 2.86
C ILE A 151 16.88 4.55 1.76
N ARG A 152 16.49 4.76 0.51
CA ARG A 152 17.37 4.67 -0.68
C ARG A 152 17.86 6.02 -1.17
N VAL A 153 17.29 7.10 -0.67
CA VAL A 153 17.71 8.48 -0.91
C VAL A 153 18.48 9.03 0.30
N THR A 154 19.24 10.10 0.12
CA THR A 154 19.92 10.76 1.22
C THR A 154 18.91 11.39 2.20
N LYS A 155 19.35 11.71 3.42
CA LYS A 155 18.48 12.39 4.38
C LYS A 155 18.04 13.76 3.88
N GLU A 156 18.94 14.46 3.21
CA GLU A 156 18.70 15.77 2.62
C GLU A 156 17.61 15.69 1.53
N GLU A 157 17.72 14.74 0.61
CA GLU A 157 16.71 14.48 -0.43
C GLU A 157 15.37 14.05 0.16
N PHE A 158 15.39 13.21 1.22
CA PHE A 158 14.16 12.77 1.88
C PHE A 158 13.38 13.95 2.50
N TYR A 159 14.08 14.89 3.15
CA TYR A 159 13.43 16.06 3.74
C TYR A 159 13.09 17.15 2.71
N ALA A 160 13.85 17.26 1.63
CA ALA A 160 13.55 18.21 0.56
C ALA A 160 12.34 17.80 -0.28
N GLY A 161 12.01 16.50 -0.31
CA GLY A 161 10.97 15.96 -1.16
C GLY A 161 11.34 16.00 -2.66
N GLY A 162 10.45 15.51 -3.51
CA GLY A 162 10.59 15.59 -4.97
C GLY A 162 11.44 14.50 -5.61
N ASN A 163 12.32 13.82 -4.86
CA ASN A 163 13.06 12.65 -5.35
C ASN A 163 12.50 11.37 -4.74
N SER A 164 12.04 10.45 -5.61
CA SER A 164 11.56 9.14 -5.19
C SER A 164 12.38 8.05 -5.88
N ASP A 165 12.96 7.14 -5.09
CA ASP A 165 13.58 5.90 -5.60
C ASP A 165 12.79 4.69 -5.05
N PRO A 166 11.64 4.37 -5.62
CA PRO A 166 10.80 3.29 -5.13
C PRO A 166 11.50 1.95 -5.32
N ARG A 167 11.46 1.10 -4.30
CA ARG A 167 12.02 -0.26 -4.37
C ARG A 167 11.25 -1.12 -5.37
N ASN A 168 9.95 -0.86 -5.50
CA ASN A 168 9.05 -1.58 -6.39
C ASN A 168 8.37 -0.60 -7.37
N PRO A 169 9.09 -0.09 -8.40
CA PRO A 169 8.55 0.96 -9.28
C PRO A 169 7.31 0.53 -10.06
N ASN A 170 7.17 -0.77 -10.37
CA ASN A 170 5.98 -1.27 -11.03
C ASN A 170 4.74 -1.25 -10.12
N ILE A 171 4.90 -1.47 -8.80
CA ILE A 171 3.82 -1.35 -7.81
C ILE A 171 3.39 0.12 -7.73
N LEU A 172 4.34 1.05 -7.63
CA LEU A 172 4.02 2.48 -7.62
C LEU A 172 3.26 2.90 -8.88
N LYS A 173 3.72 2.42 -10.06
CA LYS A 173 3.03 2.66 -11.33
C LYS A 173 1.59 2.12 -11.32
N MET A 174 1.35 0.94 -10.77
CA MET A 174 0.01 0.36 -10.67
C MET A 174 -0.90 1.22 -9.78
N PHE A 175 -0.42 1.73 -8.66
CA PHE A 175 -1.17 2.67 -7.83
C PHE A 175 -1.55 3.95 -8.58
N GLY A 176 -0.67 4.52 -9.39
CA GLY A 176 -0.99 5.66 -10.24
C GLY A 176 -2.13 5.41 -11.25
N PHE A 177 -2.39 4.15 -11.65
CA PHE A 177 -3.53 3.80 -12.50
C PHE A 177 -4.85 3.62 -11.75
N VAL A 178 -4.82 3.39 -10.46
CA VAL A 178 -6.02 3.29 -9.61
C VAL A 178 -6.33 4.61 -8.88
N ASN A 179 -5.77 5.72 -9.39
CA ASN A 179 -5.95 7.08 -8.88
C ASN A 179 -5.52 7.28 -7.42
N VAL A 180 -4.41 6.69 -7.06
CA VAL A 180 -3.73 6.95 -5.81
C VAL A 180 -2.46 7.74 -6.12
N GLY A 181 -2.47 9.03 -5.83
CA GLY A 181 -1.37 9.97 -6.06
C GLY A 181 -1.60 10.87 -7.24
#